data_424f436fb7c66a36b859a53e31dcdca5
#
_entry.id   424f436fb7c66a36b859a53e31dcdca5
#
_cell.length_a   1.000
_cell.length_b   1.000
_cell.length_c   1.000
_cell.angle_alpha   90.00
_cell.angle_beta   90.00
_cell.angle_gamma   90.00
#
_symmetry.space_group_name_H-M   'P 1'
#
loop_
_entity.id
_entity.type
_entity.pdbx_description
1 polymer ?
#
loop_
_entity_poly.entity_id
_entity_poly.type
_entity_poly.pdbx_seq_one_letter_code
_entity_poly.pdbx_strand_id
1 'polypeptide(L)'
;MDYKPAMAHSSPNIVICGAGIAGVAAAYALTVDHGVDNVVMVEPGIPLSLTSDKSTEAYRNWWPGPDRAMTAFMDRSIDLIEDIARATDNRINLNRRGYVFATSDAGKIPFLRDMAKMAEARGGGAARFHDTPSSLYTPSPEHGFDFAFTGADVFTDTSLIRRYFPYLSPTTVAVAHARRAGWLSAQQLGAVMLEAVRARGVKIVKGRVVGIDAGTRVRAVEVARDGERLMLAADHVVLAGGPMQSEMARMIGLDLPITAERHFKVSFPDTLGGLPRSAPMLIWLDEQHLPWSEEERAALAEDEEARWLFGTFPAGVHGRPDGASATIILYNHHGDAVDPVFPLPEQEHYAEIALRGMSTMVPALQAYGGKPTRPYIDGGYYMRTRENRPLIGPVPVEGAYISCAYSGFGIMASRAGGELIARHITGTELPDYADAFLLSRYQDAEYRAMLENWGDDGQL
;
A
#
# COMPACT_ATOMS: atom_id res chain seq x y z
N MET A 1 51.25 -17.03 -28.08
CA MET A 1 50.21 -16.93 -27.03
C MET A 1 49.32 -15.78 -27.40
N ASP A 2 48.24 -16.09 -28.11
CA ASP A 2 47.28 -15.05 -28.55
C ASP A 2 46.38 -14.66 -27.39
N TYR A 3 46.59 -13.45 -26.89
CA TYR A 3 45.73 -12.83 -25.90
C TYR A 3 44.39 -12.46 -26.58
N LYS A 4 43.39 -13.33 -26.44
CA LYS A 4 42.00 -12.93 -26.76
C LYS A 4 41.54 -11.94 -25.67
N PRO A 5 41.20 -10.68 -26.02
CA PRO A 5 40.57 -9.79 -25.05
C PRO A 5 39.24 -10.43 -24.63
N ALA A 6 39.02 -10.52 -23.31
CA ALA A 6 37.72 -10.86 -22.79
C ALA A 6 36.70 -9.87 -23.40
N MET A 7 35.68 -10.38 -24.09
CA MET A 7 34.57 -9.54 -24.52
C MET A 7 33.96 -8.90 -23.28
N ALA A 8 34.11 -7.59 -23.18
CA ALA A 8 33.37 -6.82 -22.19
C ALA A 8 31.88 -7.08 -22.46
N HIS A 9 31.23 -7.88 -21.63
CA HIS A 9 29.77 -7.98 -21.66
C HIS A 9 29.24 -6.59 -21.34
N SER A 10 28.74 -5.89 -22.34
CA SER A 10 27.99 -4.66 -22.08
C SER A 10 26.80 -5.01 -21.20
N SER A 11 26.60 -4.26 -20.14
CA SER A 11 25.40 -4.41 -19.28
C SER A 11 24.15 -4.37 -20.14
N PRO A 12 23.14 -5.22 -19.89
CA PRO A 12 21.91 -5.25 -20.67
C PRO A 12 21.19 -3.90 -20.58
N ASN A 13 20.54 -3.50 -21.69
CA ASN A 13 19.68 -2.32 -21.70
C ASN A 13 18.34 -2.65 -21.02
N ILE A 14 18.02 -1.97 -19.92
CA ILE A 14 16.79 -2.19 -19.17
C ILE A 14 15.91 -0.96 -19.29
N VAL A 15 14.67 -1.15 -19.74
CA VAL A 15 13.65 -0.10 -19.81
C VAL A 15 12.56 -0.39 -18.78
N ILE A 16 12.35 0.55 -17.86
CA ILE A 16 11.28 0.48 -16.85
C ILE A 16 10.14 1.39 -17.32
N CYS A 17 8.98 0.80 -17.55
CA CYS A 17 7.77 1.47 -18.02
C CYS A 17 6.92 1.91 -16.82
N GLY A 18 7.03 3.19 -16.45
CA GLY A 18 6.39 3.83 -15.30
C GLY A 18 7.41 4.24 -14.22
N ALA A 19 7.23 5.46 -13.70
CA ALA A 19 8.01 6.00 -12.59
C ALA A 19 7.15 6.24 -11.32
N GLY A 20 6.15 5.39 -11.12
CA GLY A 20 5.50 5.20 -9.82
C GLY A 20 6.42 4.48 -8.84
N ILE A 21 5.95 4.26 -7.61
CA ILE A 21 6.80 3.66 -6.56
C ILE A 21 7.36 2.29 -6.93
N ALA A 22 6.61 1.47 -7.68
CA ALA A 22 7.07 0.15 -8.15
C ALA A 22 8.25 0.28 -9.12
N GLY A 23 8.15 1.17 -10.13
CA GLY A 23 9.22 1.40 -11.11
C GLY A 23 10.45 2.05 -10.47
N VAL A 24 10.25 3.02 -9.58
CA VAL A 24 11.35 3.68 -8.85
C VAL A 24 12.09 2.68 -7.95
N ALA A 25 11.36 1.80 -7.25
CA ALA A 25 11.97 0.78 -6.41
C ALA A 25 12.72 -0.28 -7.23
N ALA A 26 12.21 -0.66 -8.42
CA ALA A 26 12.91 -1.55 -9.34
C ALA A 26 14.21 -0.91 -9.86
N ALA A 27 14.16 0.38 -10.26
CA ALA A 27 15.34 1.13 -10.68
C ALA A 27 16.38 1.23 -9.54
N TYR A 28 15.92 1.50 -8.31
CA TYR A 28 16.79 1.58 -7.13
C TYR A 28 17.47 0.23 -6.87
N ALA A 29 16.72 -0.85 -6.82
CA ALA A 29 17.27 -2.19 -6.57
C ALA A 29 18.29 -2.58 -7.66
N LEU A 30 17.97 -2.36 -8.94
CA LEU A 30 18.88 -2.65 -10.04
C LEU A 30 20.18 -1.85 -9.95
N THR A 31 20.10 -0.54 -9.74
CA THR A 31 21.26 0.34 -9.91
C THR A 31 22.02 0.61 -8.62
N VAL A 32 21.32 0.70 -7.49
CA VAL A 32 21.94 1.01 -6.19
C VAL A 32 22.35 -0.29 -5.48
N ASP A 33 21.42 -1.26 -5.40
CA ASP A 33 21.68 -2.49 -4.64
C ASP A 33 22.50 -3.52 -5.46
N HIS A 34 22.26 -3.61 -6.79
CA HIS A 34 22.92 -4.60 -7.66
C HIS A 34 23.96 -3.99 -8.62
N GLY A 35 24.11 -2.67 -8.68
CA GLY A 35 25.14 -2.01 -9.50
C GLY A 35 24.94 -2.18 -11.02
N VAL A 36 23.70 -2.41 -11.47
CA VAL A 36 23.38 -2.55 -12.90
C VAL A 36 23.40 -1.18 -13.57
N ASP A 37 24.12 -1.09 -14.68
CA ASP A 37 24.16 0.09 -15.55
C ASP A 37 23.07 0.01 -16.65
N ASN A 38 22.95 1.06 -17.49
CA ASN A 38 22.05 1.13 -18.66
C ASN A 38 20.56 0.96 -18.31
N VAL A 39 20.11 1.51 -17.19
CA VAL A 39 18.70 1.55 -16.82
C VAL A 39 18.10 2.89 -17.25
N VAL A 40 16.96 2.82 -17.94
CA VAL A 40 16.15 3.99 -18.37
C VAL A 40 14.73 3.79 -17.85
N MET A 41 14.14 4.85 -17.33
CA MET A 41 12.71 4.89 -16.95
C MET A 41 11.93 5.70 -17.99
N VAL A 42 10.69 5.31 -18.25
CA VAL A 42 9.75 6.08 -19.11
C VAL A 42 8.56 6.50 -18.30
N GLU A 43 8.24 7.81 -18.28
CA GLU A 43 7.14 8.37 -17.52
C GLU A 43 6.51 9.57 -18.28
N PRO A 44 5.20 9.54 -18.55
CA PRO A 44 4.55 10.66 -19.24
C PRO A 44 4.36 11.89 -18.37
N GLY A 45 4.20 11.70 -17.07
CA GLY A 45 3.88 12.74 -16.08
C GLY A 45 5.01 13.07 -15.12
N ILE A 46 4.62 13.47 -13.94
CA ILE A 46 5.53 13.65 -12.81
C ILE A 46 5.72 12.30 -12.13
N PRO A 47 6.95 11.84 -11.88
CA PRO A 47 7.16 10.62 -11.11
C PRO A 47 6.41 10.62 -9.79
N LEU A 48 5.85 9.47 -9.39
CA LEU A 48 5.13 9.26 -8.12
C LEU A 48 3.79 10.00 -7.99
N SER A 49 3.31 10.70 -9.01
CA SER A 49 2.16 11.62 -8.90
C SER A 49 0.78 10.97 -8.93
N LEU A 50 0.65 9.69 -9.32
CA LEU A 50 -0.63 9.00 -9.37
C LEU A 50 -0.93 8.29 -8.04
N THR A 51 -1.02 6.97 -8.02
CA THR A 51 -1.42 6.21 -6.82
C THR A 51 -0.39 6.23 -5.68
N SER A 52 0.89 6.50 -5.97
CA SER A 52 2.02 6.27 -5.06
C SER A 52 1.96 7.04 -3.73
N ASP A 53 1.28 8.18 -3.67
CA ASP A 53 1.10 8.99 -2.46
C ASP A 53 -0.39 9.18 -2.08
N LYS A 54 -1.27 8.33 -2.60
CA LYS A 54 -2.74 8.46 -2.45
C LYS A 54 -3.34 7.56 -1.37
N SER A 55 -2.51 6.99 -0.49
CA SER A 55 -2.91 6.14 0.63
C SER A 55 -2.67 6.83 1.98
N THR A 56 -2.83 6.10 3.08
CA THR A 56 -2.37 6.51 4.41
C THR A 56 -0.86 6.46 4.57
N GLU A 57 -0.13 5.99 3.56
CA GLU A 57 1.34 5.84 3.56
C GLU A 57 1.84 4.93 4.70
N ALA A 58 1.00 4.01 5.09
CA ALA A 58 1.22 3.17 6.26
C ALA A 58 1.86 1.83 5.87
N TYR A 59 2.46 1.16 6.84
CA TYR A 59 3.11 -0.13 6.66
C TYR A 59 2.85 -1.07 7.84
N ARG A 60 2.82 -2.39 7.59
CA ARG A 60 2.73 -3.44 8.59
C ARG A 60 3.30 -4.76 8.08
N ASN A 61 3.81 -5.59 8.99
CA ASN A 61 4.15 -6.98 8.70
C ASN A 61 3.03 -7.97 9.08
N TRP A 62 1.93 -7.49 9.61
CA TRP A 62 0.83 -8.30 10.10
C TRP A 62 -0.10 -8.72 8.95
N TRP A 63 0.09 -9.94 8.47
CA TRP A 63 -0.65 -10.51 7.33
C TRP A 63 -1.16 -11.90 7.67
N PRO A 64 -2.43 -12.02 8.04
CA PRO A 64 -3.04 -13.30 8.42
C PRO A 64 -3.46 -14.16 7.22
N GLY A 65 -2.91 -13.93 6.04
CA GLY A 65 -3.21 -14.67 4.81
C GLY A 65 -2.93 -16.18 4.88
N PRO A 66 -3.11 -16.95 3.79
CA PRO A 66 -3.11 -18.42 3.84
C PRO A 66 -1.74 -19.03 4.13
N ASP A 67 -0.66 -18.30 3.84
CA ASP A 67 0.72 -18.75 3.98
C ASP A 67 1.64 -17.65 4.51
N ARG A 68 2.95 -17.93 4.59
CA ARG A 68 3.96 -17.01 5.09
C ARG A 68 4.46 -15.99 4.06
N ALA A 69 4.12 -16.15 2.78
CA ALA A 69 4.76 -15.39 1.71
C ALA A 69 4.57 -13.87 1.88
N MET A 70 3.34 -13.42 2.17
CA MET A 70 3.09 -11.99 2.38
C MET A 70 3.81 -11.43 3.61
N THR A 71 3.80 -12.16 4.73
CA THR A 71 4.52 -11.73 5.95
C THR A 71 6.01 -11.61 5.68
N ALA A 72 6.64 -12.63 5.07
CA ALA A 72 8.07 -12.63 4.77
C ALA A 72 8.45 -11.52 3.78
N PHE A 73 7.64 -11.32 2.75
CA PHE A 73 7.82 -10.26 1.75
C PHE A 73 7.71 -8.86 2.39
N MET A 74 6.72 -8.64 3.26
CA MET A 74 6.55 -7.37 3.94
C MET A 74 7.64 -7.13 4.98
N ASP A 75 8.06 -8.15 5.73
CA ASP A 75 9.19 -8.04 6.65
C ASP A 75 10.45 -7.61 5.91
N ARG A 76 10.76 -8.27 4.78
CA ARG A 76 11.90 -7.88 3.95
C ARG A 76 11.80 -6.45 3.44
N SER A 77 10.61 -6.04 2.98
CA SER A 77 10.41 -4.68 2.48
C SER A 77 10.56 -3.63 3.59
N ILE A 78 10.06 -3.92 4.78
CA ILE A 78 10.20 -3.04 5.94
C ILE A 78 11.69 -2.93 6.34
N ASP A 79 12.44 -4.04 6.38
CA ASP A 79 13.90 -4.01 6.63
C ASP A 79 14.61 -3.05 5.67
N LEU A 80 14.34 -3.18 4.37
CA LEU A 80 14.93 -2.33 3.33
C LEU A 80 14.50 -0.85 3.42
N ILE A 81 13.29 -0.57 3.89
CA ILE A 81 12.82 0.79 4.16
C ILE A 81 13.50 1.35 5.42
N GLU A 82 13.64 0.55 6.47
CA GLU A 82 14.38 0.92 7.68
C GLU A 82 15.85 1.23 7.37
N ASP A 83 16.48 0.50 6.44
CA ASP A 83 17.85 0.78 6.00
C ASP A 83 17.96 2.15 5.30
N ILE A 84 16.98 2.50 4.45
CA ILE A 84 16.90 3.84 3.86
C ILE A 84 16.72 4.90 4.96
N ALA A 85 15.85 4.64 5.93
CA ALA A 85 15.64 5.57 7.04
C ALA A 85 16.94 5.82 7.83
N ARG A 86 17.67 4.74 8.18
CA ARG A 86 18.98 4.84 8.86
C ARG A 86 20.02 5.59 8.03
N ALA A 87 20.10 5.28 6.75
CA ALA A 87 21.08 5.91 5.84
C ALA A 87 20.81 7.39 5.58
N THR A 88 19.61 7.90 5.87
CA THR A 88 19.18 9.26 5.55
C THR A 88 18.77 10.08 6.79
N ASP A 89 19.16 9.65 7.97
CA ASP A 89 18.74 10.26 9.25
C ASP A 89 17.21 10.41 9.33
N ASN A 90 16.52 9.34 8.96
CA ASN A 90 15.07 9.24 8.92
C ASN A 90 14.35 10.34 8.11
N ARG A 91 14.96 10.78 7.02
CA ARG A 91 14.36 11.76 6.10
C ARG A 91 12.97 11.36 5.61
N ILE A 92 12.68 10.07 5.60
CA ILE A 92 11.38 9.51 5.19
C ILE A 92 10.30 9.56 6.29
N ASN A 93 10.61 10.10 7.46
CA ASN A 93 9.70 10.19 8.61
C ASN A 93 9.09 8.83 9.03
N LEU A 94 9.86 7.76 8.93
CA LEU A 94 9.44 6.43 9.36
C LEU A 94 9.19 6.42 10.86
N ASN A 95 8.04 5.88 11.28
CA ASN A 95 7.73 5.66 12.68
C ASN A 95 7.18 4.25 12.89
N ARG A 96 7.16 3.77 14.14
CA ARG A 96 6.70 2.43 14.51
C ARG A 96 5.61 2.51 15.59
N ARG A 97 4.61 3.36 15.37
CA ARG A 97 3.50 3.55 16.33
C ARG A 97 2.51 2.40 16.32
N GLY A 98 2.50 1.59 15.28
CA GLY A 98 1.62 0.44 15.13
C GLY A 98 0.31 0.75 14.41
N TYR A 99 -0.50 -0.32 14.25
CA TYR A 99 -1.88 -0.28 13.80
C TYR A 99 -2.79 -0.75 14.91
N VAL A 100 -3.84 0.00 15.17
CA VAL A 100 -4.90 -0.34 16.12
C VAL A 100 -6.17 -0.67 15.37
N PHE A 101 -6.57 -1.93 15.44
CA PHE A 101 -7.87 -2.42 15.01
C PHE A 101 -8.80 -2.42 16.22
N ALA A 102 -9.95 -1.76 16.13
CA ALA A 102 -10.88 -1.64 17.25
C ALA A 102 -12.31 -2.01 16.84
N THR A 103 -13.07 -2.54 17.80
CA THR A 103 -14.46 -2.96 17.61
C THR A 103 -15.30 -2.69 18.86
N SER A 104 -16.58 -2.38 18.66
CA SER A 104 -17.61 -2.36 19.70
C SER A 104 -18.40 -3.67 19.76
N ASP A 105 -18.16 -4.59 18.84
CA ASP A 105 -18.84 -5.89 18.76
C ASP A 105 -18.03 -6.97 19.50
N ALA A 106 -18.55 -7.43 20.63
CA ALA A 106 -17.93 -8.51 21.41
C ALA A 106 -17.85 -9.83 20.60
N GLY A 107 -18.71 -10.03 19.61
CA GLY A 107 -18.68 -11.19 18.73
C GLY A 107 -17.42 -11.27 17.86
N LYS A 108 -16.68 -10.17 17.70
CA LYS A 108 -15.41 -10.10 16.96
C LYS A 108 -14.16 -10.39 17.77
N ILE A 109 -14.30 -10.57 19.09
CA ILE A 109 -13.15 -10.92 19.96
C ILE A 109 -12.45 -12.22 19.52
N PRO A 110 -13.17 -13.34 19.24
CA PRO A 110 -12.54 -14.54 18.72
C PRO A 110 -11.77 -14.29 17.42
N PHE A 111 -12.37 -13.57 16.49
CA PHE A 111 -11.73 -13.18 15.23
C PHE A 111 -10.39 -12.46 15.44
N LEU A 112 -10.35 -11.42 16.28
CA LEU A 112 -9.11 -10.69 16.58
C LEU A 112 -8.03 -11.58 17.21
N ARG A 113 -8.43 -12.49 18.11
CA ARG A 113 -7.51 -13.46 18.72
C ARG A 113 -6.93 -14.43 17.70
N ASP A 114 -7.78 -14.96 16.84
CA ASP A 114 -7.38 -15.94 15.83
C ASP A 114 -6.48 -15.28 14.78
N MET A 115 -6.77 -14.05 14.37
CA MET A 115 -5.93 -13.25 13.49
C MET A 115 -4.53 -13.01 14.09
N ALA A 116 -4.44 -12.69 15.38
CA ALA A 116 -3.15 -12.48 16.05
C ALA A 116 -2.33 -13.79 16.10
N LYS A 117 -2.98 -14.93 16.43
CA LYS A 117 -2.33 -16.24 16.43
C LYS A 117 -1.90 -16.70 15.04
N MET A 118 -2.74 -16.43 14.01
CA MET A 118 -2.39 -16.73 12.63
C MET A 118 -1.18 -15.92 12.17
N ALA A 119 -1.13 -14.62 12.48
CA ALA A 119 0.01 -13.78 12.17
C ALA A 119 1.28 -14.27 12.88
N GLU A 120 1.19 -14.66 14.15
CA GLU A 120 2.30 -15.27 14.89
C GLU A 120 2.80 -16.56 14.21
N ALA A 121 1.89 -17.48 13.88
CA ALA A 121 2.25 -18.73 13.21
C ALA A 121 2.92 -18.51 11.85
N ARG A 122 2.68 -17.37 11.20
CA ARG A 122 3.27 -16.99 9.91
C ARG A 122 4.53 -16.12 10.01
N GLY A 123 5.03 -15.88 11.23
CA GLY A 123 6.26 -15.14 11.46
C GLY A 123 6.07 -13.66 11.74
N GLY A 124 4.82 -13.17 11.86
CA GLY A 124 4.53 -11.75 12.18
C GLY A 124 4.91 -11.32 13.59
N GLY A 125 5.39 -12.24 14.43
CA GLY A 125 5.77 -12.02 15.84
C GLY A 125 4.70 -12.42 16.84
N ALA A 126 5.05 -12.45 18.13
CA ALA A 126 4.24 -13.02 19.18
C ALA A 126 2.87 -12.34 19.38
N ALA A 127 1.85 -13.14 19.59
CA ALA A 127 0.53 -12.69 20.02
C ALA A 127 0.49 -12.60 21.57
N ARG A 128 0.12 -11.45 22.08
CA ARG A 128 -0.02 -11.16 23.53
C ARG A 128 -1.45 -10.77 23.83
N PHE A 129 -2.01 -11.31 24.92
CA PHE A 129 -3.41 -11.12 25.29
C PHE A 129 -3.53 -10.38 26.63
N HIS A 130 -4.31 -9.31 26.65
CA HIS A 130 -4.52 -8.40 27.78
C HIS A 130 -5.98 -8.46 28.23
N ASP A 131 -6.30 -9.53 28.99
CA ASP A 131 -7.66 -9.89 29.39
C ASP A 131 -7.97 -9.49 30.83
N THR A 132 -6.99 -8.96 31.55
CA THR A 132 -7.13 -8.56 32.98
C THR A 132 -6.45 -7.22 33.22
N PRO A 133 -6.93 -6.42 34.17
CA PRO A 133 -6.34 -5.12 34.52
C PRO A 133 -4.86 -5.16 34.92
N SER A 134 -4.35 -6.31 35.34
CA SER A 134 -2.96 -6.51 35.72
C SER A 134 -2.02 -6.86 34.58
N SER A 135 -2.53 -7.05 33.37
CA SER A 135 -1.71 -7.36 32.19
C SER A 135 -0.75 -6.20 31.89
N LEU A 136 0.50 -6.56 31.61
CA LEU A 136 1.55 -5.59 31.30
C LEU A 136 1.58 -5.32 29.79
N TYR A 137 1.47 -4.07 29.44
CA TYR A 137 1.61 -3.59 28.07
C TYR A 137 2.64 -2.45 28.01
N THR A 138 3.49 -2.50 27.00
CA THR A 138 4.46 -1.44 26.73
C THR A 138 3.98 -0.62 25.51
N PRO A 139 3.61 0.64 25.66
CA PRO A 139 3.22 1.50 24.54
C PRO A 139 4.31 1.61 23.47
N SER A 140 3.91 1.86 22.23
CA SER A 140 4.84 2.21 21.16
C SER A 140 5.43 3.60 21.40
N PRO A 141 6.68 3.87 20.94
CA PRO A 141 7.26 5.20 21.02
C PRO A 141 6.51 6.19 20.13
N GLU A 142 6.47 7.45 20.53
CA GLU A 142 5.87 8.52 19.73
C GLU A 142 6.69 8.86 18.48
N HIS A 143 8.00 8.66 18.55
CA HIS A 143 8.94 9.03 17.50
C HIS A 143 9.91 7.89 17.18
N GLY A 144 10.39 7.89 15.92
CA GLY A 144 11.36 6.91 15.46
C GLY A 144 10.76 5.53 15.19
N PHE A 145 11.63 4.61 14.84
CA PHE A 145 11.25 3.25 14.41
C PHE A 145 12.10 2.16 15.08
N ASP A 146 13.11 2.52 15.85
CA ASP A 146 13.94 1.57 16.61
C ASP A 146 13.20 1.07 17.86
N PHE A 147 12.37 0.06 17.65
CA PHE A 147 11.53 -0.52 18.68
C PHE A 147 11.42 -2.04 18.47
N ALA A 148 11.79 -2.81 19.46
CA ALA A 148 11.99 -4.25 19.35
C ALA A 148 10.70 -5.09 19.27
N PHE A 149 9.55 -4.56 19.70
CA PHE A 149 8.31 -5.34 19.73
C PHE A 149 7.79 -5.62 18.32
N THR A 150 7.44 -6.88 18.10
CA THR A 150 6.75 -7.38 16.91
C THR A 150 5.45 -8.07 17.32
N GLY A 151 4.70 -8.61 16.36
CA GLY A 151 3.45 -9.32 16.63
C GLY A 151 2.30 -8.37 16.95
N ALA A 152 1.38 -8.81 17.80
CA ALA A 152 0.21 -8.05 18.17
C ALA A 152 -0.13 -8.17 19.66
N ASP A 153 -0.67 -7.10 20.23
CA ASP A 153 -1.27 -7.06 21.55
C ASP A 153 -2.79 -6.97 21.40
N VAL A 154 -3.53 -7.96 21.93
CA VAL A 154 -5.00 -8.01 21.87
C VAL A 154 -5.56 -7.71 23.24
N PHE A 155 -6.37 -6.66 23.35
CA PHE A 155 -7.00 -6.20 24.57
C PHE A 155 -8.49 -6.56 24.55
N THR A 156 -8.96 -7.17 25.64
CA THR A 156 -10.38 -7.40 25.92
C THR A 156 -10.79 -6.85 27.29
N ASP A 157 -9.83 -6.43 28.11
CA ASP A 157 -10.09 -5.67 29.31
C ASP A 157 -10.35 -4.19 28.98
N THR A 158 -11.58 -3.75 29.20
CA THR A 158 -12.00 -2.38 28.84
C THR A 158 -11.31 -1.31 29.69
N SER A 159 -10.83 -1.63 30.89
CA SER A 159 -10.08 -0.69 31.72
C SER A 159 -8.70 -0.39 31.13
N LEU A 160 -8.05 -1.41 30.56
CA LEU A 160 -6.79 -1.24 29.83
C LEU A 160 -7.02 -0.49 28.52
N ILE A 161 -8.10 -0.78 27.79
CA ILE A 161 -8.44 -0.04 26.56
C ILE A 161 -8.59 1.45 26.88
N ARG A 162 -9.36 1.82 27.90
CA ARG A 162 -9.52 3.22 28.32
C ARG A 162 -8.22 3.86 28.80
N ARG A 163 -7.35 3.09 29.42
CA ARG A 163 -6.06 3.58 29.92
C ARG A 163 -5.07 3.90 28.79
N TYR A 164 -4.97 3.02 27.79
CA TYR A 164 -3.94 3.11 26.76
C TYR A 164 -4.44 3.75 25.47
N PHE A 165 -5.74 3.70 25.22
CA PHE A 165 -6.40 4.26 24.04
C PHE A 165 -7.59 5.15 24.42
N PRO A 166 -7.39 6.18 25.27
CA PRO A 166 -8.49 6.97 25.85
C PRO A 166 -9.30 7.78 24.84
N TYR A 167 -8.78 7.92 23.62
CA TYR A 167 -9.44 8.62 22.52
C TYR A 167 -10.43 7.74 21.73
N LEU A 168 -10.41 6.42 21.96
CA LEU A 168 -11.39 5.51 21.34
C LEU A 168 -12.75 5.66 21.99
N SER A 169 -13.78 5.33 21.22
CA SER A 169 -15.16 5.31 21.70
C SER A 169 -15.28 4.52 23.02
N PRO A 170 -16.06 5.01 24.00
CA PRO A 170 -16.32 4.27 25.23
C PRO A 170 -17.09 2.95 25.00
N THR A 171 -17.63 2.74 23.80
CA THR A 171 -18.27 1.48 23.39
C THR A 171 -17.27 0.42 22.93
N THR A 172 -16.00 0.78 22.74
CA THR A 172 -14.95 -0.15 22.31
C THR A 172 -14.76 -1.26 23.34
N VAL A 173 -14.91 -2.52 22.89
CA VAL A 173 -14.82 -3.72 23.74
C VAL A 173 -13.56 -4.56 23.46
N ALA A 174 -12.96 -4.39 22.28
CA ALA A 174 -11.70 -5.04 21.97
C ALA A 174 -10.83 -4.20 21.05
N VAL A 175 -9.51 -4.40 21.19
CA VAL A 175 -8.47 -3.73 20.41
C VAL A 175 -7.39 -4.75 20.07
N ALA A 176 -6.94 -4.79 18.82
CA ALA A 176 -5.70 -5.46 18.42
C ALA A 176 -4.69 -4.41 17.94
N HIS A 177 -3.51 -4.38 18.57
CA HIS A 177 -2.42 -3.46 18.23
C HIS A 177 -1.28 -4.22 17.57
N ALA A 178 -1.18 -4.17 16.24
CA ALA A 178 -0.06 -4.71 15.49
C ALA A 178 1.17 -3.82 15.66
N ARG A 179 2.32 -4.43 16.03
CA ARG A 179 3.47 -3.71 16.56
C ARG A 179 4.55 -3.36 15.52
N ARG A 180 4.84 -4.23 14.58
CA ARG A 180 5.74 -3.91 13.46
C ARG A 180 4.95 -3.25 12.35
N ALA A 181 4.48 -2.06 12.66
CA ALA A 181 3.58 -1.26 11.84
C ALA A 181 3.73 0.23 12.17
N GLY A 182 3.29 1.09 11.28
CA GLY A 182 3.35 2.53 11.40
C GLY A 182 3.14 3.19 10.04
N TRP A 183 3.77 4.33 9.82
CA TRP A 183 3.74 5.01 8.53
C TRP A 183 5.04 5.77 8.27
N LEU A 184 5.17 6.25 7.06
CA LEU A 184 6.28 7.05 6.58
C LEU A 184 5.76 8.11 5.59
N SER A 185 6.63 8.98 5.11
CA SER A 185 6.29 9.85 3.98
C SER A 185 6.60 9.15 2.67
N ALA A 186 5.56 8.80 1.91
CA ALA A 186 5.68 8.18 0.58
C ALA A 186 6.43 9.09 -0.39
N GLN A 187 6.17 10.40 -0.33
CA GLN A 187 6.86 11.39 -1.15
C GLN A 187 8.35 11.45 -0.84
N GLN A 188 8.73 11.45 0.44
CA GLN A 188 10.14 11.46 0.84
C GLN A 188 10.84 10.15 0.48
N LEU A 189 10.19 8.99 0.68
CA LEU A 189 10.76 7.72 0.25
C LEU A 189 11.02 7.70 -1.26
N GLY A 190 10.04 8.12 -2.04
CA GLY A 190 10.18 8.22 -3.49
C GLY A 190 11.26 9.20 -3.92
N ALA A 191 11.34 10.37 -3.28
CA ALA A 191 12.36 11.39 -3.57
C ALA A 191 13.78 10.87 -3.27
N VAL A 192 13.99 10.25 -2.11
CA VAL A 192 15.28 9.64 -1.72
C VAL A 192 15.70 8.60 -2.75
N MET A 193 14.80 7.68 -3.13
CA MET A 193 15.13 6.68 -4.14
C MET A 193 15.40 7.30 -5.51
N LEU A 194 14.63 8.30 -5.95
CA LEU A 194 14.84 9.00 -7.22
C LEU A 194 16.17 9.76 -7.25
N GLU A 195 16.57 10.39 -6.15
CA GLU A 195 17.87 11.04 -6.02
C GLU A 195 19.00 10.03 -6.18
N ALA A 196 18.89 8.88 -5.50
CA ALA A 196 19.90 7.82 -5.57
C ALA A 196 20.04 7.21 -6.97
N VAL A 197 18.91 6.89 -7.65
CA VAL A 197 18.96 6.31 -9.01
C VAL A 197 19.49 7.32 -10.04
N ARG A 198 19.18 8.61 -9.91
CA ARG A 198 19.76 9.67 -10.76
C ARG A 198 21.24 9.80 -10.55
N ALA A 199 21.72 9.70 -9.32
CA ALA A 199 23.16 9.69 -9.01
C ALA A 199 23.90 8.49 -9.65
N ARG A 200 23.19 7.38 -9.93
CA ARG A 200 23.69 6.24 -10.69
C ARG A 200 23.56 6.39 -12.21
N GLY A 201 23.10 7.54 -12.70
CA GLY A 201 22.99 7.83 -14.14
C GLY A 201 21.69 7.38 -14.79
N VAL A 202 20.69 6.91 -14.03
CA VAL A 202 19.36 6.56 -14.57
C VAL A 202 18.70 7.80 -15.16
N LYS A 203 18.27 7.70 -16.43
CA LYS A 203 17.53 8.76 -17.12
C LYS A 203 16.04 8.46 -17.07
N ILE A 204 15.24 9.50 -16.87
CA ILE A 204 13.77 9.44 -17.00
C ILE A 204 13.42 10.09 -18.32
N VAL A 205 12.96 9.29 -19.26
CA VAL A 205 12.45 9.75 -20.56
C VAL A 205 11.01 10.18 -20.36
N LYS A 206 10.74 11.46 -20.56
CA LYS A 206 9.37 11.97 -20.54
C LYS A 206 8.64 11.53 -21.80
N GLY A 207 7.60 10.70 -21.64
CA GLY A 207 6.81 10.18 -22.75
C GLY A 207 5.91 9.03 -22.31
N ARG A 208 4.95 8.70 -23.16
CA ARG A 208 4.02 7.58 -22.97
C ARG A 208 4.53 6.36 -23.70
N VAL A 209 4.61 5.21 -23.05
CA VAL A 209 4.80 3.92 -23.72
C VAL A 209 3.56 3.63 -24.55
N VAL A 210 3.75 3.38 -25.84
CA VAL A 210 2.65 3.16 -26.82
C VAL A 210 2.79 1.86 -27.56
N GLY A 211 3.91 1.16 -27.40
CA GLY A 211 4.16 -0.15 -27.96
C GLY A 211 5.41 -0.79 -27.35
N ILE A 212 5.46 -2.10 -27.41
CA ILE A 212 6.63 -2.90 -27.04
C ILE A 212 6.90 -3.86 -28.17
N ASP A 213 8.06 -3.72 -28.81
CA ASP A 213 8.50 -4.65 -29.83
C ASP A 213 8.95 -5.94 -29.15
N ALA A 214 8.03 -6.90 -29.10
CA ALA A 214 8.24 -8.20 -28.50
C ALA A 214 7.58 -9.29 -29.38
N GLY A 215 8.37 -10.30 -29.71
CA GLY A 215 7.85 -11.56 -30.22
C GLY A 215 7.92 -12.60 -29.08
N THR A 216 8.80 -13.59 -29.25
CA THR A 216 9.19 -14.49 -28.16
C THR A 216 10.09 -13.80 -27.12
N ARG A 217 10.75 -12.70 -27.52
CA ARG A 217 11.69 -11.90 -26.71
C ARG A 217 11.46 -10.41 -26.95
N VAL A 218 11.70 -9.60 -25.90
CA VAL A 218 11.73 -8.13 -25.97
C VAL A 218 12.91 -7.65 -26.83
N ARG A 219 12.70 -6.58 -27.62
CA ARG A 219 13.73 -5.92 -28.43
C ARG A 219 13.77 -4.41 -28.23
N ALA A 220 12.60 -3.77 -28.06
CA ALA A 220 12.53 -2.33 -27.88
C ALA A 220 11.20 -1.90 -27.25
N VAL A 221 11.20 -0.70 -26.71
CA VAL A 221 10.01 0.01 -26.23
C VAL A 221 9.77 1.23 -27.09
N GLU A 222 8.55 1.38 -27.62
CA GLU A 222 8.11 2.54 -28.36
C GLU A 222 7.49 3.58 -27.45
N VAL A 223 8.02 4.80 -27.49
CA VAL A 223 7.63 5.91 -26.64
C VAL A 223 7.11 7.06 -27.49
N ALA A 224 5.88 7.50 -27.25
CA ALA A 224 5.34 8.73 -27.83
C ALA A 224 5.77 9.93 -26.96
N ARG A 225 6.40 10.91 -27.60
CA ARG A 225 6.89 12.12 -26.98
C ARG A 225 6.75 13.32 -27.93
N ASP A 226 6.04 14.35 -27.50
CA ASP A 226 5.94 15.64 -28.24
C ASP A 226 5.55 15.50 -29.73
N GLY A 227 4.69 14.50 -30.04
CA GLY A 227 4.26 14.18 -31.43
C GLY A 227 5.21 13.25 -32.20
N GLU A 228 6.35 12.91 -31.64
CA GLU A 228 7.33 11.99 -32.20
C GLU A 228 7.26 10.60 -31.62
N ARG A 229 7.85 9.61 -32.27
CA ARG A 229 8.03 8.23 -31.81
C ARG A 229 9.52 7.97 -31.59
N LEU A 230 9.86 7.57 -30.38
CA LEU A 230 11.21 7.18 -29.96
C LEU A 230 11.23 5.68 -29.73
N MET A 231 12.19 4.96 -30.32
CA MET A 231 12.46 3.56 -30.03
C MET A 231 13.63 3.44 -29.05
N LEU A 232 13.38 2.85 -27.88
CA LEU A 232 14.40 2.52 -26.89
C LEU A 232 14.72 1.04 -27.01
N ALA A 233 15.94 0.70 -27.46
CA ALA A 233 16.39 -0.68 -27.48
C ALA A 233 16.39 -1.25 -26.05
N ALA A 234 15.88 -2.46 -25.88
CA ALA A 234 15.76 -3.12 -24.58
C ALA A 234 16.06 -4.61 -24.68
N ASP A 235 16.93 -5.08 -23.81
CA ASP A 235 17.13 -6.51 -23.54
C ASP A 235 16.14 -6.99 -22.48
N HIS A 236 15.80 -6.09 -21.53
CA HIS A 236 14.78 -6.31 -20.51
C HIS A 236 13.81 -5.13 -20.43
N VAL A 237 12.54 -5.44 -20.20
CA VAL A 237 11.50 -4.45 -19.91
C VAL A 237 10.80 -4.79 -18.60
N VAL A 238 10.61 -3.79 -17.73
CA VAL A 238 9.83 -3.92 -16.50
C VAL A 238 8.55 -3.11 -16.65
N LEU A 239 7.40 -3.78 -16.65
CA LEU A 239 6.10 -3.14 -16.68
C LEU A 239 5.66 -2.78 -15.27
N ALA A 240 5.71 -1.49 -14.95
CA ALA A 240 5.35 -0.91 -13.65
C ALA A 240 4.33 0.24 -13.83
N GLY A 241 3.33 0.01 -14.68
CA GLY A 241 2.39 1.01 -15.19
C GLY A 241 1.31 1.45 -14.19
N GLY A 242 1.26 0.86 -12.99
CA GLY A 242 0.22 1.20 -12.01
C GLY A 242 -1.18 1.04 -12.61
N PRO A 243 -2.03 2.10 -12.63
CA PRO A 243 -3.38 2.03 -13.23
C PRO A 243 -3.42 1.66 -14.71
N MET A 244 -2.34 1.90 -15.46
CA MET A 244 -2.20 1.57 -16.89
C MET A 244 -1.62 0.16 -17.12
N GLN A 245 -1.46 -0.65 -16.09
CA GLN A 245 -0.76 -1.93 -16.17
C GLN A 245 -1.41 -2.91 -17.15
N SER A 246 -2.75 -3.01 -17.17
CA SER A 246 -3.47 -3.88 -18.10
C SER A 246 -3.27 -3.47 -19.55
N GLU A 247 -3.24 -2.15 -19.83
CA GLU A 247 -2.93 -1.62 -21.17
C GLU A 247 -1.52 -2.01 -21.62
N MET A 248 -0.53 -1.81 -20.73
CA MET A 248 0.87 -2.17 -21.04
C MET A 248 1.06 -3.68 -21.24
N ALA A 249 0.42 -4.51 -20.42
CA ALA A 249 0.52 -5.96 -20.56
C ALA A 249 -0.05 -6.46 -21.90
N ARG A 250 -1.15 -5.87 -22.40
CA ARG A 250 -1.70 -6.19 -23.71
C ARG A 250 -0.74 -5.87 -24.87
N MET A 251 0.19 -4.89 -24.71
CA MET A 251 1.21 -4.60 -25.74
C MET A 251 2.15 -5.78 -26.00
N ILE A 252 2.26 -6.71 -25.04
CA ILE A 252 3.03 -7.96 -25.17
C ILE A 252 2.14 -9.21 -25.19
N GLY A 253 0.85 -9.05 -25.48
CA GLY A 253 -0.10 -10.14 -25.62
C GLY A 253 -0.54 -10.80 -24.31
N LEU A 254 -0.39 -10.11 -23.17
CA LEU A 254 -0.82 -10.62 -21.86
C LEU A 254 -2.11 -9.96 -21.39
N ASP A 255 -3.00 -10.78 -20.87
CA ASP A 255 -4.15 -10.35 -20.09
C ASP A 255 -3.91 -10.71 -18.61
N LEU A 256 -3.90 -9.71 -17.73
CA LEU A 256 -3.57 -9.89 -16.32
C LEU A 256 -4.85 -10.02 -15.49
N PRO A 257 -4.90 -10.94 -14.49
CA PRO A 257 -6.05 -11.11 -13.61
C PRO A 257 -6.07 -10.02 -12.53
N ILE A 258 -6.16 -8.77 -12.94
CA ILE A 258 -6.15 -7.60 -12.05
C ILE A 258 -7.35 -6.71 -12.30
N THR A 259 -7.84 -6.10 -11.24
CA THR A 259 -8.91 -5.10 -11.27
C THR A 259 -8.41 -3.80 -10.67
N ALA A 260 -9.07 -2.69 -11.01
CA ALA A 260 -8.83 -1.39 -10.40
C ALA A 260 -10.01 -1.03 -9.49
N GLU A 261 -9.72 -0.54 -8.30
CA GLU A 261 -10.68 0.03 -7.38
C GLU A 261 -10.31 1.49 -7.12
N ARG A 262 -11.31 2.37 -7.09
CA ARG A 262 -11.09 3.78 -6.82
C ARG A 262 -11.11 4.03 -5.32
N HIS A 263 -10.03 4.60 -4.79
CA HIS A 263 -9.88 4.94 -3.38
C HIS A 263 -9.58 6.42 -3.22
N PHE A 264 -10.22 7.02 -2.21
CA PHE A 264 -10.00 8.41 -1.83
C PHE A 264 -9.42 8.51 -0.43
N LYS A 265 -8.71 9.61 -0.18
CA LYS A 265 -8.34 10.06 1.16
C LYS A 265 -8.80 11.50 1.36
N VAL A 266 -9.12 11.83 2.58
CA VAL A 266 -9.33 13.21 3.00
C VAL A 266 -8.28 13.58 4.04
N SER A 267 -7.66 14.74 3.88
CA SER A 267 -6.81 15.37 4.88
C SER A 267 -7.44 16.70 5.30
N PHE A 268 -7.46 16.98 6.59
CA PHE A 268 -7.96 18.23 7.11
C PHE A 268 -7.15 18.71 8.32
N PRO A 269 -7.11 20.04 8.58
CA PRO A 269 -6.48 20.59 9.77
C PRO A 269 -7.26 20.18 11.04
N ASP A 270 -6.64 19.42 11.92
CA ASP A 270 -7.20 19.02 13.21
C ASP A 270 -6.93 20.08 14.28
N THR A 271 -7.55 21.24 14.12
CA THR A 271 -7.33 22.43 14.96
C THR A 271 -7.90 22.29 16.38
N LEU A 272 -8.79 21.34 16.60
CA LEU A 272 -9.39 21.06 17.91
C LEU A 272 -8.66 19.92 18.63
N GLY A 273 -7.68 19.26 17.98
CA GLY A 273 -6.95 18.14 18.55
C GLY A 273 -7.83 16.89 18.77
N GLY A 274 -8.75 16.65 17.86
CA GLY A 274 -9.68 15.52 17.94
C GLY A 274 -8.98 14.17 17.90
N LEU A 275 -7.84 14.07 17.17
CA LEU A 275 -6.99 12.89 17.16
C LEU A 275 -5.63 13.20 17.78
N PRO A 276 -5.22 12.53 18.86
CA PRO A 276 -3.91 12.75 19.47
C PRO A 276 -2.76 12.54 18.47
N ARG A 277 -1.77 13.42 18.52
CA ARG A 277 -0.60 13.35 17.61
C ARG A 277 0.25 12.09 17.83
N SER A 278 0.15 11.47 19.01
CA SER A 278 0.80 10.19 19.35
C SER A 278 -0.02 8.95 18.97
N ALA A 279 -1.25 9.11 18.47
CA ALA A 279 -2.08 7.97 18.11
C ALA A 279 -1.41 7.11 17.03
N PRO A 280 -1.57 5.78 17.05
CA PRO A 280 -1.19 4.89 15.96
C PRO A 280 -2.12 5.07 14.75
N MET A 281 -1.92 4.29 13.71
CA MET A 281 -2.91 4.09 12.67
C MET A 281 -4.15 3.41 13.25
N LEU A 282 -5.34 3.96 13.03
CA LEU A 282 -6.61 3.50 13.60
C LEU A 282 -7.49 2.92 12.52
N ILE A 283 -8.11 1.75 12.78
CA ILE A 283 -9.01 1.06 11.88
C ILE A 283 -10.23 0.58 12.66
N TRP A 284 -11.43 0.97 12.21
CA TRP A 284 -12.69 0.53 12.79
C TRP A 284 -13.23 -0.71 12.08
N LEU A 285 -13.48 -1.76 12.83
CA LEU A 285 -13.85 -3.06 12.27
C LEU A 285 -15.37 -3.28 12.12
N ASP A 286 -16.17 -2.35 12.62
CA ASP A 286 -17.62 -2.53 12.62
C ASP A 286 -18.28 -1.82 11.44
N GLU A 287 -19.31 -2.45 10.88
CA GLU A 287 -20.29 -1.74 10.07
C GLU A 287 -20.97 -0.67 10.92
N GLN A 288 -21.42 0.40 10.30
CA GLN A 288 -21.91 1.54 11.06
C GLN A 288 -22.95 2.35 10.30
N HIS A 289 -23.79 3.04 11.05
CA HIS A 289 -24.59 4.17 10.56
C HIS A 289 -23.83 5.44 10.89
N LEU A 290 -23.74 6.35 9.92
CA LEU A 290 -23.07 7.64 10.15
C LEU A 290 -23.85 8.46 11.18
N PRO A 291 -23.15 9.12 12.14
CA PRO A 291 -23.82 9.92 13.18
C PRO A 291 -24.28 11.26 12.60
N TRP A 292 -25.55 11.35 12.27
CA TRP A 292 -26.24 12.57 11.88
C TRP A 292 -27.06 13.11 13.05
N SER A 293 -27.08 14.44 13.25
CA SER A 293 -28.04 15.07 14.17
C SER A 293 -29.49 14.95 13.66
N GLU A 294 -30.46 15.17 14.50
CA GLU A 294 -31.87 15.15 14.09
C GLU A 294 -32.16 16.22 13.03
N GLU A 295 -31.56 17.40 13.16
CA GLU A 295 -31.70 18.52 12.21
C GLU A 295 -31.11 18.17 10.84
N GLU A 296 -29.89 17.61 10.84
CA GLU A 296 -29.21 17.14 9.60
C GLU A 296 -30.02 16.02 8.93
N ARG A 297 -30.56 15.08 9.71
CA ARG A 297 -31.42 14.01 9.20
C ARG A 297 -32.66 14.55 8.52
N ALA A 298 -33.29 15.55 9.15
CA ALA A 298 -34.46 16.18 8.58
C ALA A 298 -34.16 16.88 7.24
N ALA A 299 -33.03 17.61 7.19
CA ALA A 299 -32.60 18.29 5.96
C ALA A 299 -32.24 17.31 4.84
N LEU A 300 -31.49 16.27 5.13
CA LEU A 300 -31.11 15.25 4.14
C LEU A 300 -32.29 14.38 3.69
N ALA A 301 -33.32 14.19 4.53
CA ALA A 301 -34.50 13.42 4.17
C ALA A 301 -35.34 14.07 3.08
N GLU A 302 -35.23 15.40 2.90
CA GLU A 302 -35.87 16.15 1.82
C GLU A 302 -35.21 15.90 0.46
N ASP A 303 -33.94 15.47 0.46
CA ASP A 303 -33.17 15.14 -0.74
C ASP A 303 -33.20 13.62 -0.99
N GLU A 304 -33.89 13.23 -2.05
CA GLU A 304 -34.04 11.82 -2.42
C GLU A 304 -32.69 11.18 -2.81
N GLU A 305 -31.78 11.96 -3.39
CA GLU A 305 -30.45 11.52 -3.80
C GLU A 305 -29.50 11.32 -2.60
N ALA A 306 -29.75 11.98 -1.45
CA ALA A 306 -28.96 11.86 -0.24
C ALA A 306 -29.43 10.75 0.73
N ARG A 307 -30.58 10.10 0.48
CA ARG A 307 -31.17 9.09 1.41
C ARG A 307 -30.26 7.90 1.70
N TRP A 308 -29.39 7.53 0.75
CA TRP A 308 -28.42 6.45 0.95
C TRP A 308 -27.42 6.72 2.08
N LEU A 309 -27.21 8.00 2.45
CA LEU A 309 -26.35 8.39 3.57
C LEU A 309 -26.87 7.92 4.95
N PHE A 310 -28.14 7.48 5.02
CA PHE A 310 -28.72 6.87 6.22
C PHE A 310 -28.55 5.35 6.27
N GLY A 311 -28.03 4.74 5.22
CA GLY A 311 -27.76 3.32 5.14
C GLY A 311 -26.66 2.84 6.08
N THR A 312 -26.44 1.54 6.06
CA THR A 312 -25.29 0.92 6.73
C THR A 312 -24.04 1.09 5.87
N PHE A 313 -22.99 1.62 6.45
CA PHE A 313 -21.68 1.73 5.83
C PHE A 313 -20.80 0.55 6.25
N PRO A 314 -19.92 0.05 5.35
CA PRO A 314 -19.07 -1.10 5.65
C PRO A 314 -18.07 -0.77 6.77
N ALA A 315 -17.48 -1.80 7.35
CA ALA A 315 -16.31 -1.70 8.19
C ALA A 315 -15.11 -1.11 7.42
N GLY A 316 -14.04 -0.72 8.14
CA GLY A 316 -12.76 -0.39 7.51
C GLY A 316 -12.49 1.10 7.34
N VAL A 317 -13.29 2.01 7.93
CA VAL A 317 -12.85 3.40 8.05
C VAL A 317 -11.55 3.43 8.86
N HIS A 318 -10.56 4.17 8.35
CA HIS A 318 -9.25 4.22 8.99
C HIS A 318 -8.59 5.58 8.82
N GLY A 319 -7.72 5.90 9.77
CA GLY A 319 -7.05 7.21 9.76
C GLY A 319 -5.91 7.29 10.74
N ARG A 320 -5.14 8.35 10.61
CA ARG A 320 -3.98 8.64 11.45
C ARG A 320 -3.74 10.14 11.59
N PRO A 321 -3.01 10.56 12.63
CA PRO A 321 -2.48 11.91 12.65
C PRO A 321 -1.45 12.10 11.52
N ASP A 322 -1.42 13.31 10.94
CA ASP A 322 -0.50 13.67 9.90
C ASP A 322 0.21 14.98 10.21
N GLY A 323 1.55 14.96 10.11
CA GLY A 323 2.38 16.10 10.48
C GLY A 323 2.04 16.65 11.87
N ALA A 324 2.17 17.96 12.03
CA ALA A 324 1.98 18.64 13.31
C ALA A 324 0.49 18.86 13.69
N SER A 325 -0.40 18.96 12.68
CA SER A 325 -1.75 19.45 12.93
C SER A 325 -2.83 18.91 11.99
N ALA A 326 -2.52 17.99 11.09
CA ALA A 326 -3.52 17.42 10.19
C ALA A 326 -3.94 16.02 10.64
N THR A 327 -5.07 15.56 10.13
CA THR A 327 -5.54 14.19 10.22
C THR A 327 -5.86 13.70 8.81
N ILE A 328 -5.46 12.48 8.49
CA ILE A 328 -5.81 11.78 7.25
C ILE A 328 -6.80 10.68 7.58
N ILE A 329 -7.88 10.60 6.79
CA ILE A 329 -8.89 9.54 6.89
C ILE A 329 -9.13 8.96 5.49
N LEU A 330 -9.23 7.65 5.42
CA LEU A 330 -9.69 6.90 4.27
C LEU A 330 -10.92 6.08 4.66
N TYR A 331 -11.90 6.07 3.78
CA TYR A 331 -13.07 5.24 3.95
C TYR A 331 -13.54 4.74 2.58
N ASN A 332 -13.14 3.52 2.24
CA ASN A 332 -13.64 2.90 1.02
C ASN A 332 -15.01 2.28 1.32
N HIS A 333 -16.07 2.96 0.92
CA HIS A 333 -17.45 2.52 1.07
C HIS A 333 -18.06 2.05 -0.26
N HIS A 334 -17.29 2.10 -1.34
CA HIS A 334 -17.62 1.59 -2.67
C HIS A 334 -16.47 0.69 -3.13
N GLY A 335 -16.67 -0.62 -3.13
CA GLY A 335 -15.67 -1.62 -3.52
C GLY A 335 -15.77 -2.08 -4.98
N ASP A 336 -16.44 -1.33 -5.85
CA ASP A 336 -16.66 -1.73 -7.23
C ASP A 336 -15.38 -1.63 -8.07
N ALA A 337 -15.16 -2.66 -8.89
CA ALA A 337 -14.13 -2.62 -9.92
C ALA A 337 -14.51 -1.60 -10.99
N VAL A 338 -13.56 -0.75 -11.38
CA VAL A 338 -13.76 0.33 -12.34
C VAL A 338 -12.62 0.37 -13.36
N ASP A 339 -12.88 0.92 -14.54
CA ASP A 339 -11.81 1.30 -15.45
C ASP A 339 -11.14 2.61 -14.99
N PRO A 340 -9.81 2.68 -14.95
CA PRO A 340 -9.11 3.91 -14.57
C PRO A 340 -9.39 5.05 -15.55
N VAL A 341 -9.89 6.17 -15.03
CA VAL A 341 -10.16 7.40 -15.78
C VAL A 341 -9.42 8.57 -15.15
N PHE A 342 -8.82 9.44 -15.96
CA PHE A 342 -8.11 10.62 -15.50
C PHE A 342 -8.60 11.89 -16.22
N PRO A 343 -8.80 13.00 -15.50
CA PRO A 343 -8.62 13.17 -14.06
C PRO A 343 -9.53 12.24 -13.25
N LEU A 344 -9.13 11.96 -11.98
CA LEU A 344 -9.92 11.12 -11.08
C LEU A 344 -11.31 11.77 -10.89
N PRO A 345 -12.41 11.04 -11.14
CA PRO A 345 -13.76 11.57 -10.90
C PRO A 345 -13.96 11.93 -9.44
N GLU A 346 -14.57 13.09 -9.19
CA GLU A 346 -14.93 13.51 -7.84
C GLU A 346 -15.92 12.53 -7.18
N GLN A 347 -15.85 12.43 -5.85
CA GLN A 347 -16.83 11.69 -5.05
C GLN A 347 -17.53 12.65 -4.11
N GLU A 348 -18.79 12.86 -4.38
CA GLU A 348 -19.64 13.72 -3.57
C GLU A 348 -19.75 13.20 -2.14
N HIS A 349 -19.86 14.10 -1.17
CA HIS A 349 -19.94 13.81 0.26
C HIS A 349 -18.77 13.04 0.88
N TYR A 350 -17.70 12.70 0.14
CA TYR A 350 -16.64 11.84 0.64
C TYR A 350 -16.00 12.33 1.95
N ALA A 351 -15.68 13.61 2.04
CA ALA A 351 -15.06 14.18 3.24
C ALA A 351 -15.96 14.04 4.47
N GLU A 352 -17.26 14.27 4.28
CA GLU A 352 -18.26 14.16 5.35
C GLU A 352 -18.44 12.71 5.79
N ILE A 353 -18.55 11.79 4.83
CA ILE A 353 -18.68 10.34 5.10
C ILE A 353 -17.47 9.83 5.87
N ALA A 354 -16.27 10.15 5.41
CA ALA A 354 -15.03 9.70 6.02
C ALA A 354 -14.88 10.26 7.46
N LEU A 355 -15.16 11.55 7.65
CA LEU A 355 -15.09 12.19 8.96
C LEU A 355 -16.11 11.59 9.93
N ARG A 356 -17.37 11.43 9.53
CA ARG A 356 -18.43 10.86 10.36
C ARG A 356 -18.16 9.40 10.68
N GLY A 357 -17.73 8.61 9.69
CA GLY A 357 -17.33 7.23 9.92
C GLY A 357 -16.23 7.13 10.96
N MET A 358 -15.17 7.94 10.83
CA MET A 358 -14.07 7.94 11.81
C MET A 358 -14.48 8.45 13.19
N SER A 359 -15.48 9.34 13.26
CA SER A 359 -15.98 9.88 14.52
C SER A 359 -16.75 8.86 15.37
N THR A 360 -17.18 7.75 14.80
CA THR A 360 -17.73 6.60 15.54
C THR A 360 -16.65 5.95 16.40
N MET A 361 -15.46 5.77 15.83
CA MET A 361 -14.30 5.24 16.53
C MET A 361 -13.65 6.27 17.48
N VAL A 362 -13.57 7.53 17.04
CA VAL A 362 -12.93 8.64 17.75
C VAL A 362 -13.93 9.77 17.95
N PRO A 363 -14.76 9.72 19.03
CA PRO A 363 -15.87 10.66 19.23
C PRO A 363 -15.48 12.14 19.25
N ALA A 364 -14.25 12.49 19.63
CA ALA A 364 -13.78 13.87 19.62
C ALA A 364 -13.83 14.52 18.22
N LEU A 365 -13.79 13.72 17.14
CA LEU A 365 -13.93 14.20 15.77
C LEU A 365 -15.34 14.68 15.43
N GLN A 366 -16.35 14.33 16.21
CA GLN A 366 -17.72 14.87 16.04
C GLN A 366 -17.77 16.39 16.18
N ALA A 367 -16.79 16.98 16.89
CA ALA A 367 -16.67 18.43 17.01
C ALA A 367 -16.50 19.17 15.68
N TYR A 368 -16.15 18.46 14.62
CA TYR A 368 -16.02 18.99 13.25
C TYR A 368 -17.31 18.87 12.43
N GLY A 369 -18.31 18.12 12.88
CA GLY A 369 -19.60 17.98 12.18
C GLY A 369 -20.25 19.34 11.94
N GLY A 370 -20.72 19.58 10.71
CA GLY A 370 -21.33 20.84 10.29
C GLY A 370 -20.40 22.08 10.31
N LYS A 371 -19.09 21.91 10.57
CA LYS A 371 -18.11 23.00 10.56
C LYS A 371 -17.21 22.92 9.33
N PRO A 372 -16.88 24.06 8.69
CA PRO A 372 -15.96 24.06 7.55
C PRO A 372 -14.56 23.66 8.01
N THR A 373 -14.10 22.48 7.62
CA THR A 373 -12.76 21.94 7.94
C THR A 373 -11.73 22.21 6.85
N ARG A 374 -12.15 22.80 5.71
CA ARG A 374 -11.32 22.92 4.49
C ARG A 374 -10.62 21.60 4.14
N PRO A 375 -11.36 20.55 3.86
CA PRO A 375 -10.79 19.25 3.54
C PRO A 375 -10.04 19.32 2.20
N TYR A 376 -8.91 18.63 2.14
CA TYR A 376 -8.23 18.30 0.89
C TYR A 376 -8.53 16.85 0.57
N ILE A 377 -9.25 16.63 -0.54
CA ILE A 377 -9.58 15.29 -1.02
C ILE A 377 -8.63 14.94 -2.15
N ASP A 378 -8.07 13.75 -2.10
CA ASP A 378 -7.18 13.19 -3.10
C ASP A 378 -7.48 11.69 -3.24
N GLY A 379 -6.99 11.06 -4.30
CA GLY A 379 -7.26 9.65 -4.51
C GLY A 379 -6.50 9.04 -5.67
N GLY A 380 -6.71 7.75 -5.87
CA GLY A 380 -6.08 7.00 -6.94
C GLY A 380 -6.76 5.65 -7.14
N TYR A 381 -6.20 4.87 -8.05
CA TYR A 381 -6.69 3.54 -8.34
C TYR A 381 -5.77 2.49 -7.71
N TYR A 382 -6.35 1.61 -6.90
CA TYR A 382 -5.67 0.46 -6.34
C TYR A 382 -5.85 -0.71 -7.30
N MET A 383 -4.74 -1.13 -7.90
CA MET A 383 -4.72 -2.29 -8.77
C MET A 383 -4.52 -3.54 -7.91
N ARG A 384 -5.41 -4.52 -8.00
CA ARG A 384 -5.34 -5.73 -7.17
C ARG A 384 -5.67 -6.99 -7.94
N THR A 385 -5.12 -8.10 -7.49
CA THR A 385 -5.60 -9.45 -7.80
C THR A 385 -6.75 -9.81 -6.87
N ARG A 386 -7.50 -10.89 -7.14
CA ARG A 386 -8.59 -11.35 -6.30
C ARG A 386 -8.13 -11.61 -4.86
N GLU A 387 -7.00 -12.27 -4.68
CA GLU A 387 -6.42 -12.63 -3.39
C GLU A 387 -5.56 -11.52 -2.77
N ASN A 388 -5.57 -10.35 -3.37
CA ASN A 388 -4.81 -9.18 -2.90
C ASN A 388 -3.30 -9.43 -2.74
N ARG A 389 -2.72 -10.26 -3.63
CA ARG A 389 -1.29 -10.58 -3.66
C ARG A 389 -0.66 -10.00 -4.94
N PRO A 390 0.43 -9.24 -4.87
CA PRO A 390 1.07 -8.63 -6.03
C PRO A 390 1.49 -9.62 -7.11
N LEU A 391 1.71 -9.10 -8.31
CA LEU A 391 2.34 -9.78 -9.43
C LEU A 391 3.72 -9.19 -9.67
N ILE A 392 4.77 -9.98 -9.42
CA ILE A 392 6.17 -9.54 -9.48
C ILE A 392 7.02 -10.65 -10.07
N GLY A 393 7.70 -10.39 -11.17
CA GLY A 393 8.64 -11.33 -11.76
C GLY A 393 8.49 -11.47 -13.27
N PRO A 394 9.15 -12.49 -13.87
CA PRO A 394 9.11 -12.73 -15.32
C PRO A 394 7.72 -13.15 -15.80
N VAL A 395 7.46 -12.86 -17.06
CA VAL A 395 6.28 -13.30 -17.80
C VAL A 395 6.69 -14.17 -19.00
N PRO A 396 5.75 -14.82 -19.71
CA PRO A 396 6.10 -15.75 -20.81
C PRO A 396 6.95 -15.17 -21.95
N VAL A 397 6.99 -13.84 -22.10
CA VAL A 397 7.85 -13.16 -23.09
C VAL A 397 9.24 -12.99 -22.50
N GLU A 398 10.26 -13.58 -23.10
CA GLU A 398 11.64 -13.49 -22.65
C GLU A 398 12.11 -12.02 -22.52
N GLY A 399 12.70 -11.67 -21.39
CA GLY A 399 13.15 -10.33 -21.07
C GLY A 399 12.04 -9.38 -20.62
N ALA A 400 10.79 -9.85 -20.48
CA ALA A 400 9.70 -9.05 -19.93
C ALA A 400 9.40 -9.43 -18.48
N TYR A 401 9.18 -8.41 -17.64
CA TYR A 401 8.88 -8.53 -16.22
C TYR A 401 7.71 -7.63 -15.84
N ILE A 402 6.96 -8.02 -14.83
CA ILE A 402 5.88 -7.20 -14.26
C ILE A 402 6.16 -6.88 -12.79
N SER A 403 5.75 -5.70 -12.35
CA SER A 403 5.79 -5.27 -10.95
C SER A 403 4.51 -4.46 -10.68
N CYS A 404 3.44 -5.13 -10.26
CA CYS A 404 2.10 -4.53 -10.23
C CYS A 404 1.16 -5.18 -9.22
N ALA A 405 -0.08 -4.71 -9.20
CA ALA A 405 -1.17 -5.19 -8.33
C ALA A 405 -0.84 -5.11 -6.84
N TYR A 406 -0.23 -4.01 -6.43
CA TYR A 406 0.12 -3.76 -5.02
C TYR A 406 -1.03 -3.27 -4.17
N SER A 407 -2.24 -3.18 -4.71
CA SER A 407 -3.43 -2.69 -3.98
C SER A 407 -3.17 -1.35 -3.25
N GLY A 408 -3.62 -1.21 -2.02
CA GLY A 408 -3.35 -0.05 -1.15
C GLY A 408 -2.02 -0.07 -0.40
N PHE A 409 -1.19 -1.12 -0.56
CA PHE A 409 0.05 -1.31 0.19
C PHE A 409 1.33 -1.18 -0.66
N GLY A 410 1.25 -0.55 -1.82
CA GLY A 410 2.39 -0.39 -2.72
C GLY A 410 3.61 0.28 -2.10
N ILE A 411 3.42 1.25 -1.21
CA ILE A 411 4.53 1.92 -0.52
C ILE A 411 5.31 0.93 0.35
N MET A 412 4.62 0.19 1.22
CA MET A 412 5.30 -0.74 2.12
C MET A 412 5.91 -1.95 1.39
N ALA A 413 5.35 -2.35 0.25
CA ALA A 413 5.78 -3.50 -0.54
C ALA A 413 6.88 -3.17 -1.56
N SER A 414 7.05 -1.91 -1.91
CA SER A 414 7.83 -1.46 -3.07
C SER A 414 9.28 -1.93 -3.05
N ARG A 415 9.94 -1.87 -1.88
CA ARG A 415 11.37 -2.18 -1.79
C ARG A 415 11.66 -3.67 -2.02
N ALA A 416 10.89 -4.57 -1.40
CA ALA A 416 11.04 -6.00 -1.67
C ALA A 416 10.56 -6.36 -3.09
N GLY A 417 9.54 -5.67 -3.63
CA GLY A 417 9.11 -5.83 -5.01
C GLY A 417 10.21 -5.43 -6.01
N GLY A 418 10.88 -4.31 -5.77
CA GLY A 418 12.05 -3.89 -6.55
C GLY A 418 13.21 -4.87 -6.45
N GLU A 419 13.50 -5.38 -5.24
CA GLU A 419 14.51 -6.40 -5.02
C GLU A 419 14.22 -7.68 -5.80
N LEU A 420 12.97 -8.19 -5.80
CA LEU A 420 12.59 -9.37 -6.59
C LEU A 420 12.82 -9.14 -8.09
N ILE A 421 12.42 -7.99 -8.63
CA ILE A 421 12.69 -7.65 -10.04
C ILE A 421 14.20 -7.66 -10.34
N ALA A 422 14.99 -7.02 -9.49
CA ALA A 422 16.45 -6.99 -9.67
C ALA A 422 17.06 -8.38 -9.63
N ARG A 423 16.66 -9.23 -8.68
CA ARG A 423 17.13 -10.61 -8.55
C ARG A 423 16.77 -11.47 -9.76
N HIS A 424 15.54 -11.35 -10.28
CA HIS A 424 15.13 -12.04 -11.51
C HIS A 424 15.96 -11.62 -12.72
N ILE A 425 16.25 -10.34 -12.87
CA ILE A 425 17.02 -9.81 -14.03
C ILE A 425 18.51 -10.17 -13.91
N THR A 426 19.08 -10.11 -12.71
CA THR A 426 20.51 -10.39 -12.49
C THR A 426 20.84 -11.86 -12.28
N GLY A 427 19.83 -12.73 -12.14
CA GLY A 427 20.02 -14.14 -11.84
C GLY A 427 20.54 -14.39 -10.43
N THR A 428 20.39 -13.44 -9.50
CA THR A 428 20.77 -13.60 -8.10
C THR A 428 19.74 -14.51 -7.40
N GLU A 429 20.20 -15.24 -6.37
CA GLU A 429 19.37 -16.15 -5.59
C GLU A 429 18.08 -15.50 -5.10
N LEU A 430 16.94 -16.16 -5.38
CA LEU A 430 15.62 -15.69 -5.00
C LEU A 430 15.26 -16.14 -3.58
N PRO A 431 14.53 -15.33 -2.80
CA PRO A 431 14.01 -15.77 -1.52
C PRO A 431 12.89 -16.81 -1.71
N ASP A 432 12.69 -17.66 -0.71
CA ASP A 432 11.71 -18.77 -0.73
C ASP A 432 10.28 -18.33 -1.06
N TYR A 433 9.94 -17.09 -0.76
CA TYR A 433 8.60 -16.56 -1.04
C TYR A 433 8.41 -16.05 -2.48
N ALA A 434 9.46 -15.99 -3.32
CA ALA A 434 9.41 -15.34 -4.62
C ALA A 434 8.34 -15.93 -5.55
N ASP A 435 8.21 -17.25 -5.57
CA ASP A 435 7.28 -17.98 -6.45
C ASP A 435 5.82 -17.61 -6.18
N ALA A 436 5.49 -17.22 -4.95
CA ALA A 436 4.15 -16.78 -4.59
C ALA A 436 3.68 -15.50 -5.30
N PHE A 437 4.61 -14.75 -5.93
CA PHE A 437 4.32 -13.49 -6.63
C PHE A 437 4.36 -13.62 -8.15
N LEU A 438 4.72 -14.81 -8.69
CA LEU A 438 4.78 -15.04 -10.13
C LEU A 438 3.37 -15.11 -10.74
N LEU A 439 3.24 -14.62 -11.98
CA LEU A 439 2.02 -14.78 -12.77
C LEU A 439 1.67 -16.26 -13.00
N SER A 440 2.68 -17.12 -13.09
CA SER A 440 2.51 -18.58 -13.29
C SER A 440 1.78 -19.29 -12.17
N ARG A 441 1.64 -18.70 -10.96
CA ARG A 441 0.85 -19.27 -9.85
C ARG A 441 -0.59 -19.60 -10.26
N TYR A 442 -1.17 -18.87 -11.20
CA TYR A 442 -2.52 -19.14 -11.71
C TYR A 442 -2.59 -20.35 -12.65
N GLN A 443 -1.46 -20.94 -13.02
CA GLN A 443 -1.42 -22.19 -13.79
C GLN A 443 -1.48 -23.43 -12.85
N ASP A 444 -1.15 -23.24 -11.57
CA ASP A 444 -1.25 -24.27 -10.56
C ASP A 444 -2.73 -24.58 -10.22
N ALA A 445 -3.10 -25.86 -10.27
CA ALA A 445 -4.47 -26.29 -10.02
C ALA A 445 -4.87 -26.14 -8.55
N GLU A 446 -3.96 -26.40 -7.62
CA GLU A 446 -4.19 -26.25 -6.18
C GLU A 446 -4.38 -24.78 -5.81
N TYR A 447 -3.56 -23.90 -6.40
CA TYR A 447 -3.69 -22.46 -6.19
C TYR A 447 -5.04 -21.93 -6.70
N ARG A 448 -5.50 -22.39 -7.88
CA ARG A 448 -6.82 -22.01 -8.41
C ARG A 448 -7.96 -22.51 -7.52
N ALA A 449 -7.89 -23.75 -7.04
CA ALA A 449 -8.89 -24.29 -6.12
C ALA A 449 -8.93 -23.51 -4.79
N MET A 450 -7.77 -23.07 -4.29
CA MET A 450 -7.69 -22.19 -3.13
C MET A 450 -8.39 -20.85 -3.41
N LEU A 451 -8.18 -20.25 -4.58
CA LEU A 451 -8.81 -18.99 -4.95
C LEU A 451 -10.33 -19.05 -5.08
N GLU A 452 -10.89 -20.21 -5.51
CA GLU A 452 -12.35 -20.40 -5.57
C GLU A 452 -12.99 -20.28 -4.18
N ASN A 453 -12.26 -20.70 -3.15
CA ASN A 453 -12.68 -20.65 -1.76
C ASN A 453 -12.14 -19.45 -0.98
N TRP A 454 -11.51 -18.50 -1.67
CA TRP A 454 -10.95 -17.30 -1.06
C TRP A 454 -12.06 -16.37 -0.60
N GLY A 455 -12.13 -16.09 0.70
CA GLY A 455 -12.99 -15.05 1.25
C GLY A 455 -12.43 -13.65 0.95
N ASP A 456 -13.26 -12.64 1.08
CA ASP A 456 -12.85 -11.23 0.89
C ASP A 456 -11.95 -10.68 2.03
N ASP A 457 -11.55 -11.53 2.95
CA ASP A 457 -10.90 -11.21 4.24
C ASP A 457 -9.42 -10.79 4.11
N GLY A 458 -8.91 -10.62 2.89
CA GLY A 458 -7.51 -10.29 2.63
C GLY A 458 -7.11 -8.83 2.89
N GLN A 459 -8.05 -7.95 3.22
CA GLN A 459 -7.78 -6.55 3.57
C GLN A 459 -8.31 -6.22 4.96
N LEU A 460 -7.43 -6.20 5.92
CA LEU A 460 -7.60 -5.44 7.16
C LEU A 460 -6.66 -4.25 7.14
#